data_8cbe4d6cde204b45db199189dd16ddc6
#
_entry.id   8cbe4d6cde204b45db199189dd16ddc6
#
_cell.length_a   1.000
_cell.length_b   1.000
_cell.length_c   1.000
_cell.angle_alpha   90.00
_cell.angle_beta   90.00
_cell.angle_gamma   90.00
#
_symmetry.space_group_name_H-M   'P 1'
#
loop_
_entity.id
_entity.type
_entity.pdbx_description
1 polymer ?
#
loop_
_entity_poly.entity_id
_entity_poly.type
_entity_poly.pdbx_seq_one_letter_code
_entity_poly.pdbx_strand_id
1 'polypeptide(L)'
;MLKKGKLYIIGDSYSTFEGCIPEGFAAWYFSGGTDVTDVTEKTETWWHMLISKTGMPLLLNNSWSGTTICNTTYDGAYCPDTSFIGRFDKAAAELAKNPPEVLIIFGGTNDSWSGAPVDSLQWENWTDEDLKKVLPAFCYLLCRIKQVLPKTQTAVIINTELKPEIESGMTAACEKQGIEYIKLENISKQNGHPDKEGM
;
A
#
# COMPACT_ATOMS: atom_id res chain seq x y z
N MET A 1 17.67 4.63 7.68
CA MET A 1 17.04 4.62 9.03
C MET A 1 15.76 5.42 8.97
N LEU A 2 14.62 4.87 9.40
CA LEU A 2 13.35 5.58 9.40
C LEU A 2 13.39 6.82 10.31
N LYS A 3 12.78 7.91 9.83
CA LYS A 3 12.57 9.11 10.66
C LYS A 3 11.69 8.78 11.86
N LYS A 4 11.89 9.49 12.97
CA LYS A 4 10.97 9.40 14.11
C LYS A 4 9.81 10.36 13.88
N GLY A 5 8.59 9.91 14.19
CA GLY A 5 7.38 10.73 14.10
C GLY A 5 6.19 9.91 13.61
N LYS A 6 5.16 10.58 13.12
CA LYS A 6 3.89 9.96 12.73
C LYS A 6 4.03 9.08 11.50
N LEU A 7 3.43 7.90 11.56
CA LEU A 7 3.37 6.93 10.48
C LEU A 7 2.02 7.02 9.75
N TYR A 8 2.05 7.10 8.43
CA TYR A 8 0.90 6.90 7.56
C TYR A 8 1.13 5.66 6.70
N ILE A 9 0.11 4.84 6.57
CA ILE A 9 0.15 3.62 5.75
C ILE A 9 -0.91 3.75 4.65
N ILE A 10 -0.55 3.38 3.43
CA ILE A 10 -1.50 3.12 2.35
C ILE A 10 -1.25 1.70 1.84
N GLY A 11 -2.28 0.87 1.91
CA GLY A 11 -2.13 -0.55 1.63
C GLY A 11 -3.43 -1.23 1.21
N ASP A 12 -3.31 -2.52 0.97
CA ASP A 12 -4.40 -3.46 0.69
C ASP A 12 -4.70 -4.36 1.90
N SER A 13 -5.24 -5.56 1.66
CA SER A 13 -5.60 -6.53 2.70
C SER A 13 -4.45 -6.88 3.65
N TYR A 14 -3.20 -6.89 3.18
CA TYR A 14 -2.03 -7.25 3.98
C TYR A 14 -1.76 -6.30 5.14
N SER A 15 -2.35 -5.11 5.09
CA SER A 15 -2.17 -4.06 6.10
C SER A 15 -3.45 -3.76 6.89
N THR A 16 -4.56 -4.44 6.59
CA THR A 16 -5.83 -4.18 7.28
C THR A 16 -5.91 -4.90 8.64
N PHE A 17 -6.68 -4.32 9.53
CA PHE A 17 -7.20 -4.98 10.72
C PHE A 17 -8.49 -4.26 11.13
N GLU A 18 -9.55 -5.01 11.46
CA GLU A 18 -10.84 -4.45 11.86
C GLU A 18 -10.69 -3.42 12.97
N GLY A 19 -11.38 -2.29 12.85
CA GLY A 19 -11.32 -1.19 13.81
C GLY A 19 -10.01 -0.35 13.79
N CYS A 20 -9.05 -0.70 12.91
CA CYS A 20 -7.78 0.02 12.78
C CYS A 20 -7.60 0.70 11.41
N ILE A 21 -8.62 0.68 10.58
CA ILE A 21 -8.71 1.29 9.26
C ILE A 21 -9.94 2.21 9.22
N PRO A 22 -10.09 3.10 8.21
CA PRO A 22 -11.27 3.97 8.10
C PRO A 22 -12.59 3.21 8.10
N GLU A 23 -13.62 3.82 8.68
CA GLU A 23 -14.97 3.27 8.67
C GLU A 23 -15.46 3.01 7.24
N GLY A 24 -16.10 1.86 7.02
CA GLY A 24 -16.59 1.43 5.71
C GLY A 24 -15.53 0.74 4.83
N PHE A 25 -14.26 0.71 5.24
CA PHE A 25 -13.23 -0.05 4.52
C PHE A 25 -13.29 -1.52 4.90
N ALA A 26 -13.14 -2.41 3.92
CA ALA A 26 -13.08 -3.84 4.18
C ALA A 26 -11.76 -4.24 4.83
N ALA A 27 -11.83 -5.07 5.87
CA ALA A 27 -10.68 -5.69 6.49
C ALA A 27 -10.51 -7.14 6.01
N TRP A 28 -9.30 -7.67 6.15
CA TRP A 28 -8.99 -9.10 6.01
C TRP A 28 -8.79 -9.76 7.38
N TYR A 29 -8.15 -9.06 8.31
CA TYR A 29 -7.86 -9.55 9.64
C TYR A 29 -8.83 -8.98 10.66
N PHE A 30 -9.29 -9.84 11.58
CA PHE A 30 -10.33 -9.54 12.57
C PHE A 30 -9.92 -9.98 13.96
N SER A 31 -10.47 -9.30 14.97
CA SER A 31 -10.31 -9.71 16.36
C SER A 31 -10.94 -11.09 16.60
N GLY A 32 -10.17 -11.99 17.20
CA GLY A 32 -10.58 -13.39 17.37
C GLY A 32 -10.31 -14.29 16.16
N GLY A 33 -9.81 -13.71 15.05
CA GLY A 33 -9.46 -14.45 13.84
C GLY A 33 -10.65 -14.86 12.98
N THR A 34 -10.32 -15.60 11.92
CA THR A 34 -11.27 -16.21 10.99
C THR A 34 -10.73 -17.59 10.59
N ASP A 35 -11.55 -18.42 9.93
CA ASP A 35 -11.11 -19.72 9.42
C ASP A 35 -10.03 -19.65 8.34
N VAL A 36 -9.72 -18.44 7.84
CA VAL A 36 -8.79 -18.23 6.72
C VAL A 36 -7.43 -17.68 7.15
N THR A 37 -7.25 -17.31 8.42
CA THR A 37 -5.98 -16.77 8.94
C THR A 37 -5.83 -17.05 10.44
N ASP A 38 -4.60 -17.24 10.89
CA ASP A 38 -4.25 -17.38 12.31
C ASP A 38 -3.96 -16.03 13.00
N VAL A 39 -3.88 -14.93 12.23
CA VAL A 39 -3.75 -13.57 12.79
C VAL A 39 -5.06 -13.17 13.47
N THR A 40 -5.04 -13.09 14.80
CA THR A 40 -6.23 -12.92 15.64
C THR A 40 -6.27 -11.60 16.40
N GLU A 41 -5.14 -10.91 16.46
CA GLU A 41 -4.99 -9.64 17.18
C GLU A 41 -4.20 -8.61 16.36
N LYS A 42 -4.54 -7.34 16.52
CA LYS A 42 -3.81 -6.25 15.84
C LYS A 42 -2.32 -6.21 16.17
N THR A 43 -1.96 -6.70 17.36
CA THR A 43 -0.56 -6.78 17.84
C THR A 43 0.30 -7.71 17.00
N GLU A 44 -0.33 -8.61 16.25
CA GLU A 44 0.30 -9.59 15.37
C GLU A 44 0.49 -9.06 13.94
N THR A 45 0.02 -7.84 13.63
CA THR A 45 0.20 -7.24 12.31
C THR A 45 1.58 -6.61 12.17
N TRP A 46 2.15 -6.66 10.97
CA TRP A 46 3.48 -6.10 10.68
C TRP A 46 3.62 -4.62 11.09
N TRP A 47 2.58 -3.82 10.82
CA TRP A 47 2.61 -2.39 11.13
C TRP A 47 2.51 -2.11 12.64
N HIS A 48 1.75 -2.92 13.40
CA HIS A 48 1.69 -2.78 14.84
C HIS A 48 3.03 -3.17 15.49
N MET A 49 3.68 -4.23 14.99
CA MET A 49 5.02 -4.60 15.43
C MET A 49 6.04 -3.51 15.11
N LEU A 50 5.94 -2.87 13.91
CA LEU A 50 6.79 -1.73 13.58
C LEU A 50 6.60 -0.57 14.56
N ILE A 51 5.35 -0.20 14.86
CA ILE A 51 5.00 0.84 15.84
C ILE A 51 5.58 0.50 17.22
N SER A 52 5.39 -0.72 17.68
CA SER A 52 5.87 -1.19 18.99
C SER A 52 7.42 -1.13 19.09
N LYS A 53 8.13 -1.48 18.01
CA LYS A 53 9.59 -1.45 17.97
C LYS A 53 10.16 -0.03 17.83
N THR A 54 9.47 0.87 17.15
CA THR A 54 9.98 2.21 16.82
C THR A 54 9.47 3.31 17.74
N GLY A 55 8.33 3.09 18.38
CA GLY A 55 7.60 4.10 19.14
C GLY A 55 6.92 5.18 18.26
N MET A 56 6.82 4.97 16.95
CA MET A 56 6.14 5.90 16.05
C MET A 56 4.63 5.84 16.25
N PRO A 57 3.93 6.97 16.52
CA PRO A 57 2.48 6.97 16.56
C PRO A 57 1.89 6.79 15.14
N LEU A 58 0.86 5.96 15.04
CA LEU A 58 0.09 5.81 13.79
C LEU A 58 -0.78 7.05 13.59
N LEU A 59 -0.55 7.78 12.49
CA LEU A 59 -1.43 8.86 12.06
C LEU A 59 -2.71 8.30 11.45
N LEU A 60 -2.55 7.39 10.49
CA LEU A 60 -3.66 6.69 9.84
C LEU A 60 -3.15 5.44 9.13
N ASN A 61 -3.86 4.34 9.28
CA ASN A 61 -3.76 3.17 8.41
C ASN A 61 -4.85 3.26 7.33
N ASN A 62 -4.52 3.84 6.19
CA ASN A 62 -5.41 3.98 5.03
C ASN A 62 -5.33 2.74 4.12
N SER A 63 -5.54 1.55 4.71
CA SER A 63 -5.54 0.29 3.97
C SER A 63 -6.96 -0.23 3.78
N TRP A 64 -7.21 -0.85 2.62
CA TRP A 64 -8.52 -1.40 2.26
C TRP A 64 -8.35 -2.73 1.53
N SER A 65 -8.92 -3.80 2.06
CA SER A 65 -8.85 -5.14 1.48
C SER A 65 -9.42 -5.19 0.05
N GLY A 66 -8.72 -5.88 -0.84
CA GLY A 66 -9.14 -6.06 -2.25
C GLY A 66 -8.83 -4.88 -3.18
N THR A 67 -8.23 -3.79 -2.67
CA THR A 67 -7.97 -2.61 -3.50
C THR A 67 -6.63 -2.68 -4.23
N THR A 68 -6.58 -2.04 -5.39
CA THR A 68 -5.45 -1.97 -6.32
C THR A 68 -4.73 -0.62 -6.23
N ILE A 69 -3.51 -0.55 -6.71
CA ILE A 69 -2.79 0.72 -6.88
C ILE A 69 -3.47 1.56 -7.95
N CYS A 70 -3.74 0.93 -9.11
CA CYS A 70 -4.38 1.56 -10.25
C CYS A 70 -5.92 1.63 -10.12
N ASN A 71 -6.55 2.39 -11.00
CA ASN A 71 -8.01 2.56 -11.02
C ASN A 71 -8.78 1.39 -11.66
N THR A 72 -8.17 0.21 -11.70
CA THR A 72 -8.82 -1.03 -12.15
C THR A 72 -8.94 -1.99 -10.97
N THR A 73 -10.17 -2.33 -10.58
CA THR A 73 -10.45 -3.25 -9.47
C THR A 73 -10.03 -4.68 -9.78
N TYR A 74 -10.14 -5.53 -8.77
CA TYR A 74 -9.88 -6.96 -8.86
C TYR A 74 -10.73 -7.65 -9.95
N ASP A 75 -11.96 -7.22 -10.18
CA ASP A 75 -12.87 -7.73 -11.22
C ASP A 75 -12.80 -6.97 -12.56
N GLY A 76 -11.85 -6.04 -12.69
CA GLY A 76 -11.62 -5.28 -13.92
C GLY A 76 -12.46 -4.01 -14.04
N ALA A 77 -13.29 -3.67 -13.06
CA ALA A 77 -14.10 -2.45 -13.10
C ALA A 77 -13.25 -1.19 -12.83
N TYR A 78 -13.75 -0.04 -13.26
CA TYR A 78 -13.14 1.26 -12.98
C TYR A 78 -13.46 1.74 -11.56
N CYS A 79 -12.43 2.01 -10.75
CA CYS A 79 -12.57 2.31 -9.33
C CYS A 79 -11.69 3.48 -8.84
N PRO A 80 -11.85 4.69 -9.37
CA PRO A 80 -10.99 5.80 -9.00
C PRO A 80 -11.07 6.20 -7.52
N ASP A 81 -12.15 5.81 -6.85
CA ASP A 81 -12.41 6.19 -5.46
C ASP A 81 -11.77 5.29 -4.41
N THR A 82 -11.52 4.03 -4.74
CA THR A 82 -11.05 3.01 -3.81
C THR A 82 -9.60 2.60 -4.04
N SER A 83 -9.04 2.91 -5.20
CA SER A 83 -7.63 2.67 -5.54
C SER A 83 -6.68 3.41 -4.59
N PHE A 84 -5.40 3.00 -4.56
CA PHE A 84 -4.41 3.72 -3.75
C PHE A 84 -4.28 5.16 -4.19
N ILE A 85 -4.23 5.43 -5.51
CA ILE A 85 -4.12 6.79 -6.03
C ILE A 85 -5.33 7.64 -5.63
N GLY A 86 -6.55 7.10 -5.75
CA GLY A 86 -7.75 7.84 -5.38
C GLY A 86 -7.86 8.10 -3.87
N ARG A 87 -7.53 7.12 -3.03
CA ARG A 87 -7.51 7.29 -1.58
C ARG A 87 -6.45 8.29 -1.12
N PHE A 88 -5.28 8.28 -1.77
CA PHE A 88 -4.25 9.28 -1.47
C PHE A 88 -4.70 10.69 -1.88
N ASP A 89 -5.26 10.86 -3.08
CA ASP A 89 -5.72 12.17 -3.54
C ASP A 89 -6.86 12.74 -2.68
N LYS A 90 -7.78 11.89 -2.20
CA LYS A 90 -8.80 12.30 -1.22
C LYS A 90 -8.19 12.77 0.11
N ALA A 91 -7.12 12.13 0.57
CA ALA A 91 -6.45 12.47 1.82
C ALA A 91 -5.44 13.63 1.67
N ALA A 92 -5.03 13.98 0.46
CA ALA A 92 -3.91 14.87 0.19
C ALA A 92 -3.98 16.23 0.88
N ALA A 93 -5.16 16.87 0.87
CA ALA A 93 -5.33 18.20 1.48
C ALA A 93 -5.15 18.17 3.00
N GLU A 94 -5.62 17.12 3.67
CA GLU A 94 -5.47 16.96 5.12
C GLU A 94 -4.05 16.54 5.49
N LEU A 95 -3.45 15.65 4.71
CA LEU A 95 -2.05 15.26 4.88
C LEU A 95 -1.10 16.44 4.70
N ALA A 96 -1.37 17.36 3.78
CA ALA A 96 -0.57 18.56 3.60
C ALA A 96 -0.60 19.48 4.84
N LYS A 97 -1.72 19.53 5.59
CA LYS A 97 -1.85 20.31 6.84
C LYS A 97 -1.19 19.61 8.03
N ASN A 98 -1.24 18.28 8.06
CA ASN A 98 -0.71 17.46 9.14
C ASN A 98 0.14 16.32 8.56
N PRO A 99 1.32 16.62 8.00
CA PRO A 99 2.13 15.63 7.29
C PRO A 99 2.67 14.55 8.23
N PRO A 100 2.68 13.29 7.79
CA PRO A 100 3.42 12.23 8.48
C PRO A 100 4.93 12.42 8.25
N GLU A 101 5.74 11.97 9.18
CA GLU A 101 7.19 11.87 8.99
C GLU A 101 7.57 10.67 8.11
N VAL A 102 6.78 9.59 8.19
CA VAL A 102 6.97 8.37 7.40
C VAL A 102 5.66 7.97 6.73
N LEU A 103 5.74 7.65 5.44
CA LEU A 103 4.65 7.06 4.66
C LEU A 103 5.12 5.72 4.11
N ILE A 104 4.36 4.65 4.37
CA ILE A 104 4.63 3.31 3.84
C ILE A 104 3.55 2.94 2.83
N ILE A 105 3.98 2.48 1.65
CA ILE A 105 3.13 1.90 0.62
C ILE A 105 3.34 0.38 0.65
N PHE A 106 2.26 -0.38 0.81
CA PHE A 106 2.32 -1.83 0.70
C PHE A 106 1.15 -2.34 -0.15
N GLY A 107 1.41 -2.66 -1.41
CA GLY A 107 0.38 -3.05 -2.37
C GLY A 107 0.96 -3.64 -3.66
N GLY A 108 0.09 -3.76 -4.68
CA GLY A 108 0.42 -4.39 -5.96
C GLY A 108 -0.04 -5.84 -6.05
N THR A 109 -0.41 -6.45 -4.93
CA THR A 109 -0.89 -7.83 -4.88
C THR A 109 -2.19 -8.00 -5.67
N ASN A 110 -3.17 -7.16 -5.40
CA ASN A 110 -4.45 -7.19 -6.13
C ASN A 110 -4.28 -6.80 -7.59
N ASP A 111 -3.41 -5.85 -7.93
CA ASP A 111 -3.05 -5.51 -9.32
C ASP A 111 -2.49 -6.73 -10.06
N SER A 112 -1.65 -7.52 -9.38
CA SER A 112 -1.06 -8.74 -9.93
C SER A 112 -2.09 -9.85 -10.09
N TRP A 113 -2.96 -10.07 -9.11
CA TRP A 113 -3.98 -11.11 -9.13
C TRP A 113 -5.13 -10.82 -10.10
N SER A 114 -5.60 -9.58 -10.15
CA SER A 114 -6.70 -9.17 -11.04
C SER A 114 -6.32 -9.20 -12.51
N GLY A 115 -5.03 -9.18 -12.82
CA GLY A 115 -4.57 -9.04 -14.19
C GLY A 115 -4.76 -7.64 -14.76
N ALA A 116 -4.73 -6.61 -13.92
CA ALA A 116 -4.74 -5.23 -14.37
C ALA A 116 -3.63 -4.98 -15.42
N PRO A 117 -3.86 -4.14 -16.44
CA PRO A 117 -2.84 -3.83 -17.44
C PRO A 117 -1.60 -3.24 -16.78
N VAL A 118 -0.42 -3.80 -17.06
CA VAL A 118 0.82 -3.37 -16.38
C VAL A 118 1.40 -2.10 -16.98
N ASP A 119 1.58 -2.08 -18.31
CA ASP A 119 2.19 -1.00 -19.10
C ASP A 119 3.62 -0.62 -18.64
N SER A 120 4.12 0.51 -19.09
CA SER A 120 5.47 1.03 -18.80
C SER A 120 5.44 2.14 -17.76
N LEU A 121 6.60 2.47 -17.19
CA LEU A 121 6.77 3.60 -16.27
C LEU A 121 6.47 4.92 -16.98
N GLN A 122 5.52 5.69 -16.48
CA GLN A 122 5.13 7.00 -17.00
C GLN A 122 5.24 8.05 -15.88
N TRP A 123 5.92 9.18 -16.15
CA TRP A 123 6.29 10.15 -15.11
C TRP A 123 5.59 11.50 -15.25
N GLU A 124 4.85 11.70 -16.34
CA GLU A 124 4.15 12.96 -16.65
C GLU A 124 3.00 12.73 -17.64
N ASN A 125 2.14 13.72 -17.78
CA ASN A 125 1.06 13.74 -18.77
C ASN A 125 0.10 12.52 -18.66
N TRP A 126 -0.22 12.10 -17.43
CA TRP A 126 -1.18 10.99 -17.20
C TRP A 126 -2.58 11.37 -17.62
N THR A 127 -3.22 10.48 -18.33
CA THR A 127 -4.66 10.49 -18.61
C THR A 127 -5.39 9.52 -17.67
N ASP A 128 -6.72 9.60 -17.61
CA ASP A 128 -7.51 8.63 -16.83
C ASP A 128 -7.30 7.18 -17.31
N GLU A 129 -7.02 6.99 -18.62
CA GLU A 129 -6.72 5.66 -19.17
C GLU A 129 -5.35 5.13 -18.71
N ASP A 130 -4.38 6.01 -18.51
CA ASP A 130 -3.07 5.61 -17.98
C ASP A 130 -3.19 5.20 -16.50
N LEU A 131 -4.03 5.88 -15.74
CA LEU A 131 -4.26 5.57 -14.33
C LEU A 131 -5.05 4.27 -14.08
N LYS A 132 -5.60 3.65 -15.13
CA LYS A 132 -6.14 2.28 -15.08
C LYS A 132 -5.06 1.20 -15.15
N LYS A 133 -3.80 1.57 -15.40
CA LYS A 133 -2.67 0.68 -15.58
C LYS A 133 -1.73 0.76 -14.38
N VAL A 134 -1.13 -0.35 -14.00
CA VAL A 134 -0.41 -0.50 -12.73
C VAL A 134 0.80 0.44 -12.62
N LEU A 135 1.72 0.38 -13.58
CA LEU A 135 2.97 1.14 -13.48
C LEU A 135 2.80 2.64 -13.70
N PRO A 136 1.96 3.12 -14.64
CA PRO A 136 1.62 4.53 -14.72
C PRO A 136 0.98 5.06 -13.43
N ALA A 137 0.03 4.32 -12.84
CA ALA A 137 -0.62 4.69 -11.59
C ALA A 137 0.36 4.70 -10.40
N PHE A 138 1.26 3.73 -10.33
CA PHE A 138 2.30 3.71 -9.29
C PHE A 138 3.25 4.92 -9.41
N CYS A 139 3.70 5.24 -10.62
CA CYS A 139 4.51 6.44 -10.86
C CYS A 139 3.76 7.72 -10.48
N TYR A 140 2.48 7.82 -10.83
CA TYR A 140 1.62 8.93 -10.42
C TYR A 140 1.57 9.04 -8.89
N LEU A 141 1.30 7.94 -8.18
CA LEU A 141 1.25 7.92 -6.72
C LEU A 141 2.54 8.45 -6.09
N LEU A 142 3.71 7.98 -6.55
CA LEU A 142 5.01 8.43 -6.05
C LEU A 142 5.23 9.93 -6.29
N CYS A 143 4.88 10.42 -7.48
CA CYS A 143 4.96 11.85 -7.81
C CYS A 143 4.02 12.71 -6.96
N ARG A 144 2.78 12.25 -6.76
CA ARG A 144 1.79 12.95 -5.93
C ARG A 144 2.22 13.01 -4.46
N ILE A 145 2.71 11.90 -3.92
CA ILE A 145 3.26 11.88 -2.55
C ILE A 145 4.38 12.91 -2.42
N LYS A 146 5.33 12.91 -3.32
CA LYS A 146 6.46 13.85 -3.29
C LYS A 146 6.01 15.31 -3.43
N GLN A 147 4.98 15.58 -4.23
CA GLN A 147 4.41 16.92 -4.40
C GLN A 147 3.68 17.39 -3.15
N VAL A 148 2.85 16.55 -2.54
CA VAL A 148 2.01 16.90 -1.38
C VAL A 148 2.82 16.86 -0.09
N LEU A 149 3.75 15.92 0.03
CA LEU A 149 4.50 15.58 1.23
C LEU A 149 6.03 15.63 1.00
N PRO A 150 6.59 16.75 0.57
CA PRO A 150 8.00 16.84 0.11
C PRO A 150 9.03 16.54 1.20
N LYS A 151 8.65 16.52 2.47
CA LYS A 151 9.53 16.24 3.62
C LYS A 151 9.30 14.88 4.25
N THR A 152 8.24 14.17 3.85
CA THR A 152 7.91 12.83 4.35
C THR A 152 8.89 11.81 3.77
N GLN A 153 9.42 10.95 4.61
CA GLN A 153 10.17 9.80 4.14
C GLN A 153 9.17 8.74 3.65
N THR A 154 9.23 8.44 2.36
CA THR A 154 8.42 7.40 1.74
C THR A 154 9.21 6.11 1.66
N ALA A 155 8.58 4.99 1.99
CA ALA A 155 9.11 3.64 1.81
C ALA A 155 8.07 2.76 1.12
N VAL A 156 8.53 1.81 0.31
CA VAL A 156 7.68 0.85 -0.40
C VAL A 156 8.01 -0.56 0.04
N ILE A 157 6.98 -1.33 0.36
CA ILE A 157 7.10 -2.78 0.58
C ILE A 157 6.61 -3.47 -0.70
N ILE A 158 7.50 -4.16 -1.37
CA ILE A 158 7.23 -4.96 -2.57
C ILE A 158 7.00 -6.39 -2.13
N ASN A 159 5.79 -6.89 -2.37
CA ASN A 159 5.37 -8.21 -1.93
C ASN A 159 6.06 -9.34 -2.70
N THR A 160 5.99 -10.55 -2.14
CA THR A 160 6.33 -11.79 -2.84
C THR A 160 5.26 -12.14 -3.89
N GLU A 161 5.62 -12.92 -4.89
CA GLU A 161 4.67 -13.52 -5.85
C GLU A 161 3.89 -12.51 -6.70
N LEU A 162 4.41 -11.28 -6.84
CA LEU A 162 3.91 -10.36 -7.84
C LEU A 162 4.26 -10.84 -9.25
N LYS A 163 3.50 -10.42 -10.25
CA LYS A 163 3.92 -10.58 -11.64
C LYS A 163 5.30 -9.96 -11.83
N PRO A 164 6.24 -10.62 -12.51
CA PRO A 164 7.62 -10.14 -12.67
C PRO A 164 7.70 -8.71 -13.22
N GLU A 165 6.77 -8.33 -14.11
CA GLU A 165 6.73 -7.00 -14.71
C GLU A 165 6.32 -5.94 -13.68
N ILE A 166 5.40 -6.28 -12.76
CA ILE A 166 4.98 -5.37 -11.68
C ILE A 166 6.12 -5.21 -10.67
N GLU A 167 6.70 -6.33 -10.22
CA GLU A 167 7.80 -6.31 -9.25
C GLU A 167 9.00 -5.50 -9.77
N SER A 168 9.45 -5.81 -11.00
CA SER A 168 10.58 -5.11 -11.61
C SER A 168 10.29 -3.64 -11.89
N GLY A 169 9.07 -3.33 -12.35
CA GLY A 169 8.63 -1.97 -12.60
C GLY A 169 8.54 -1.14 -11.32
N MET A 170 7.96 -1.67 -10.25
CA MET A 170 7.90 -0.99 -8.95
C MET A 170 9.31 -0.76 -8.38
N THR A 171 10.19 -1.75 -8.50
CA THR A 171 11.61 -1.61 -8.11
C THR A 171 12.29 -0.48 -8.87
N ALA A 172 12.21 -0.49 -10.20
CA ALA A 172 12.80 0.53 -11.05
C ALA A 172 12.23 1.95 -10.78
N ALA A 173 10.93 2.03 -10.47
CA ALA A 173 10.29 3.29 -10.11
C ALA A 173 10.84 3.85 -8.79
N CYS A 174 11.00 3.00 -7.77
CA CYS A 174 11.60 3.39 -6.49
C CYS A 174 13.05 3.87 -6.67
N GLU A 175 13.86 3.12 -7.40
CA GLU A 175 15.26 3.48 -7.70
C GLU A 175 15.35 4.82 -8.41
N LYS A 176 14.54 5.05 -9.45
CA LYS A 176 14.50 6.32 -10.20
C LYS A 176 14.14 7.51 -9.32
N GLN A 177 13.25 7.32 -8.34
CA GLN A 177 12.80 8.39 -7.44
C GLN A 177 13.66 8.52 -6.17
N GLY A 178 14.63 7.62 -5.94
CA GLY A 178 15.41 7.57 -4.72
C GLY A 178 14.56 7.23 -3.49
N ILE A 179 13.52 6.40 -3.66
CA ILE A 179 12.64 5.95 -2.59
C ILE A 179 13.16 4.63 -2.06
N GLU A 180 13.26 4.52 -0.73
CA GLU A 180 13.63 3.27 -0.06
C GLU A 180 12.56 2.20 -0.30
N TYR A 181 12.98 0.98 -0.59
CA TYR A 181 12.06 -0.15 -0.72
C TYR A 181 12.62 -1.41 -0.07
N ILE A 182 11.72 -2.31 0.30
CA ILE A 182 12.02 -3.65 0.83
C ILE A 182 11.31 -4.64 -0.06
N LYS A 183 12.05 -5.59 -0.63
CA LYS A 183 11.47 -6.75 -1.31
C LYS A 183 11.31 -7.87 -0.28
N LEU A 184 10.08 -8.33 -0.13
CA LEU A 184 9.82 -9.49 0.73
C LEU A 184 10.19 -10.77 -0.01
N GLU A 185 10.74 -11.72 0.72
CA GLU A 185 11.11 -13.04 0.19
C GLU A 185 10.59 -14.13 1.15
N ASN A 186 9.95 -15.14 0.58
CA ASN A 186 9.57 -16.39 1.28
C ASN A 186 8.76 -16.15 2.58
N ILE A 187 7.87 -15.16 2.62
CA ILE A 187 6.99 -14.94 3.76
C ILE A 187 5.94 -16.05 3.85
N SER A 188 5.64 -16.50 5.06
CA SER A 188 4.59 -17.49 5.29
C SER A 188 3.20 -16.90 5.03
N LYS A 189 2.32 -17.69 4.41
CA LYS A 189 0.98 -17.24 4.02
C LYS A 189 -0.08 -18.31 4.25
N GLN A 190 -1.27 -17.88 4.67
CA GLN A 190 -2.50 -18.64 4.66
C GLN A 190 -3.49 -17.96 3.71
N ASN A 191 -4.08 -18.74 2.79
CA ASN A 191 -5.03 -18.23 1.79
C ASN A 191 -4.51 -16.99 1.04
N GLY A 192 -3.22 -17.01 0.65
CA GLY A 192 -2.55 -15.95 -0.10
C GLY A 192 -2.17 -14.70 0.72
N HIS A 193 -2.46 -14.65 2.02
CA HIS A 193 -2.16 -13.53 2.91
C HIS A 193 -1.15 -13.93 3.99
N PRO A 194 -0.32 -13.00 4.48
CA PRO A 194 0.59 -13.28 5.58
C PRO A 194 -0.14 -13.87 6.79
N ASP A 195 0.37 -14.98 7.30
CA ASP A 195 0.01 -15.51 8.61
C ASP A 195 0.88 -14.86 9.71
N LYS A 196 0.77 -15.30 10.96
CA LYS A 196 1.58 -14.74 12.06
C LYS A 196 3.08 -14.80 11.83
N GLU A 197 3.57 -15.86 11.18
CA GLU A 197 4.98 -16.02 10.85
C GLU A 197 5.39 -15.09 9.71
N GLY A 198 4.49 -14.84 8.76
CA GLY A 198 4.72 -13.97 7.61
C GLY A 198 4.56 -12.48 7.88
N MET A 199 3.98 -12.12 9.05
CA MET A 199 3.83 -10.74 9.48
C MET A 199 5.14 -10.18 10.05
#